data_c4f4a47adc4d7c887a68b3bff588ea6d
#
_entry.id   c4f4a47adc4d7c887a68b3bff588ea6d
#
_cell.length_a   1.000
_cell.length_b   1.000
_cell.length_c   1.000
_cell.angle_alpha   90.00
_cell.angle_beta   90.00
_cell.angle_gamma   90.00
#
_symmetry.space_group_name_H-M   'P 1'
#
loop_
_entity.id
_entity.type
_entity.pdbx_description
1 polymer ?
#
loop_
_entity_poly.entity_id
_entity_poly.type
_entity_poly.pdbx_seq_one_letter_code
_entity_poly.pdbx_strand_id
1 'polypeptide(L)'
;MIDLLKRELPSHYKLHRTIVDVPYEITAEEHFDLTDRGLPSIVDYKTGNISFDHSNRTEVQVINYEAYLIGLKGTKFETGRKRCDFILHETGGSCDSFYILNEQTSTKKNIENLSKPILDKDKNVIYPGGKYEKAEIQLLETLRTIRAVPSISAFINRY
;
A
#
# COMPACT_ATOMS: atom_id res chain seq x y z
N MET A 1 -11.18 7.37 3.49
CA MET A 1 -10.41 6.12 3.74
C MET A 1 -9.76 6.09 5.11
N ILE A 2 -9.07 7.14 5.55
CA ILE A 2 -8.33 7.18 6.83
C ILE A 2 -9.18 6.76 8.03
N ASP A 3 -10.37 7.36 8.21
CA ASP A 3 -11.26 7.03 9.33
C ASP A 3 -11.73 5.57 9.30
N LEU A 4 -11.93 5.01 8.10
CA LEU A 4 -12.32 3.61 7.94
C LEU A 4 -11.18 2.67 8.35
N LEU A 5 -9.95 2.97 7.94
CA LEU A 5 -8.78 2.21 8.39
C LEU A 5 -8.58 2.33 9.90
N LYS A 6 -8.72 3.53 10.45
CA LYS A 6 -8.51 3.79 11.88
C LYS A 6 -9.53 3.11 12.80
N ARG A 7 -10.79 3.02 12.38
CA ARG A 7 -11.91 2.53 13.20
C ARG A 7 -12.40 1.14 12.80
N GLU A 8 -12.70 0.97 11.52
CA GLU A 8 -13.42 -0.21 11.06
C GLU A 8 -12.51 -1.43 10.89
N LEU A 9 -11.27 -1.23 10.42
CA LEU A 9 -10.35 -2.35 10.25
C LEU A 9 -9.97 -2.98 11.60
N PRO A 10 -9.56 -2.23 12.63
CA PRO A 10 -9.31 -2.80 13.97
C PRO A 10 -10.55 -3.44 14.58
N SER A 11 -11.72 -2.83 14.43
CA SER A 11 -12.99 -3.37 14.93
C SER A 11 -13.35 -4.71 14.28
N HIS A 12 -13.30 -4.78 12.95
CA HIS A 12 -13.60 -5.98 12.17
C HIS A 12 -12.69 -7.15 12.58
N TYR A 13 -11.40 -6.88 12.77
CA TYR A 13 -10.43 -7.90 13.14
C TYR A 13 -10.27 -8.11 14.66
N LYS A 14 -11.12 -7.45 15.47
CA LYS A 14 -11.13 -7.53 16.95
C LYS A 14 -9.77 -7.18 17.56
N LEU A 15 -9.11 -6.14 17.06
CA LEU A 15 -7.82 -5.68 17.54
C LEU A 15 -8.03 -4.74 18.76
N HIS A 16 -8.44 -5.35 19.89
CA HIS A 16 -8.81 -4.62 21.09
C HIS A 16 -7.59 -4.02 21.78
N ARG A 17 -7.12 -2.89 21.51
CA ARG A 17 -6.19 -2.04 22.29
C ARG A 17 -5.26 -1.14 21.47
N THR A 18 -5.33 -1.17 20.15
CA THR A 18 -4.36 -0.42 19.36
C THR A 18 -5.06 0.67 18.56
N ILE A 19 -5.20 1.87 19.17
CA ILE A 19 -5.53 3.05 18.36
C ILE A 19 -4.20 3.51 17.77
N VAL A 20 -4.04 3.29 16.47
CA VAL A 20 -2.86 3.71 15.71
C VAL A 20 -3.32 4.74 14.70
N ASP A 21 -2.59 5.83 14.60
CA ASP A 21 -2.80 6.79 13.54
C ASP A 21 -2.40 6.17 12.20
N VAL A 22 -3.20 6.46 11.18
CA VAL A 22 -2.93 6.03 9.81
C VAL A 22 -1.99 7.05 9.19
N PRO A 23 -0.74 6.71 8.89
CA PRO A 23 0.18 7.64 8.23
C PRO A 23 -0.30 7.93 6.82
N TYR A 24 -0.52 9.21 6.49
CA TYR A 24 -0.92 9.62 5.14
C TYR A 24 -0.40 11.00 4.82
N GLU A 25 -0.34 11.28 3.54
CA GLU A 25 0.00 12.58 2.96
C GLU A 25 -1.01 12.92 1.88
N ILE A 26 -1.14 14.20 1.54
CA ILE A 26 -2.03 14.67 0.47
C ILE A 26 -1.19 15.52 -0.49
N THR A 27 -1.38 15.30 -1.79
CA THR A 27 -0.80 16.12 -2.84
C THR A 27 -1.83 16.46 -3.90
N ALA A 28 -1.69 17.66 -4.50
CA ALA A 28 -2.41 18.09 -5.70
C ALA A 28 -1.43 18.38 -6.85
N GLU A 29 -0.18 17.97 -6.68
CA GLU A 29 0.84 18.14 -7.71
C GLU A 29 0.54 17.25 -8.92
N GLU A 30 0.71 17.81 -10.11
CA GLU A 30 0.51 17.08 -11.37
C GLU A 30 1.51 15.92 -11.52
N HIS A 31 2.71 16.11 -10.98
CA HIS A 31 3.78 15.11 -11.01
C HIS A 31 4.38 14.96 -9.63
N PHE A 32 4.41 13.76 -9.11
CA PHE A 32 5.05 13.46 -7.84
C PHE A 32 5.63 12.04 -7.84
N ASP A 33 6.58 11.80 -6.96
CA ASP A 33 7.15 10.49 -6.75
C ASP A 33 6.79 9.95 -5.37
N LEU A 34 6.81 8.63 -5.23
CA LEU A 34 6.78 7.95 -3.94
C LEU A 34 8.12 7.29 -3.62
N THR A 35 8.42 7.26 -2.33
CA THR A 35 9.58 6.53 -1.78
C THR A 35 9.15 5.68 -0.58
N ASP A 36 9.74 4.47 -0.48
CA ASP A 36 9.59 3.56 0.65
C ASP A 36 10.66 3.77 1.75
N ARG A 37 11.51 4.80 1.61
CA ARG A 37 12.67 5.03 2.49
C ARG A 37 12.35 5.78 3.77
N GLY A 38 11.09 6.01 4.08
CA GLY A 38 10.65 6.71 5.27
C GLY A 38 9.61 7.79 4.99
N LEU A 39 9.47 8.75 5.91
CA LEU A 39 8.57 9.91 5.76
C LEU A 39 9.39 11.18 5.50
N PRO A 40 8.93 12.08 4.64
CA PRO A 40 7.71 11.98 3.83
C PRO A 40 7.80 10.89 2.76
N SER A 41 6.66 10.25 2.45
CA SER A 41 6.57 9.25 1.38
C SER A 41 6.44 9.91 0.00
N ILE A 42 5.83 11.10 -0.07
CA ILE A 42 5.76 11.93 -1.27
C ILE A 42 7.04 12.76 -1.38
N VAL A 43 7.67 12.68 -2.52
CA VAL A 43 8.91 13.43 -2.81
C VAL A 43 8.82 14.07 -4.19
N ASP A 44 9.76 14.97 -4.47
CA ASP A 44 9.83 15.68 -5.74
C ASP A 44 9.93 14.72 -6.94
N TYR A 45 9.30 15.10 -8.04
CA TYR A 45 9.29 14.32 -9.27
C TYR A 45 10.71 13.95 -9.73
N LYS A 46 10.91 12.70 -10.14
CA LYS A 46 12.19 12.07 -10.50
C LYS A 46 13.20 11.87 -9.36
N THR A 47 12.77 12.00 -8.11
CA THR A 47 13.66 11.75 -6.95
C THR A 47 13.29 10.50 -6.16
N GLY A 48 12.09 9.96 -6.36
CA GLY A 48 11.58 8.78 -5.68
C GLY A 48 11.84 7.46 -6.38
N ASN A 49 11.08 6.46 -6.00
CA ASN A 49 11.18 5.09 -6.52
C ASN A 49 10.19 4.84 -7.67
N ILE A 50 9.04 5.50 -7.64
CA ILE A 50 7.99 5.41 -8.65
C ILE A 50 7.37 6.78 -8.86
N SER A 51 7.16 7.14 -10.12
CA SER A 51 6.58 8.42 -10.53
C SER A 51 5.10 8.28 -10.87
N PHE A 52 4.33 9.28 -10.50
CA PHE A 52 2.92 9.42 -10.82
C PHE A 52 2.68 10.71 -11.61
N ASP A 53 1.89 10.58 -12.66
CA ASP A 53 1.37 11.70 -13.44
C ASP A 53 -0.13 11.80 -13.18
N HIS A 54 -0.57 12.96 -12.69
CA HIS A 54 -1.96 13.21 -12.33
C HIS A 54 -2.47 14.50 -12.97
N SER A 55 -2.94 14.42 -14.20
CA SER A 55 -3.32 15.56 -15.03
C SER A 55 -4.49 16.37 -14.48
N ASN A 56 -5.37 15.77 -13.69
CA ASN A 56 -6.57 16.44 -13.19
C ASN A 56 -6.31 17.38 -12.01
N ARG A 57 -5.16 17.35 -11.40
CA ARG A 57 -4.76 18.17 -10.24
C ARG A 57 -5.75 18.15 -9.06
N THR A 58 -6.51 17.07 -8.94
CA THR A 58 -7.33 16.83 -7.77
C THR A 58 -6.47 16.33 -6.62
N GLU A 59 -6.95 16.46 -5.40
CA GLU A 59 -6.18 15.96 -4.26
C GLU A 59 -6.09 14.43 -4.27
N VAL A 60 -4.87 13.92 -4.20
CA VAL A 60 -4.55 12.51 -4.04
C VAL A 60 -4.10 12.26 -2.61
N GLN A 61 -4.80 11.39 -1.93
CA GLN A 61 -4.41 10.91 -0.61
C GLN A 61 -3.53 9.67 -0.77
N VAL A 62 -2.32 9.74 -0.24
CA VAL A 62 -1.32 8.66 -0.22
C VAL A 62 -1.23 8.13 1.20
N ILE A 63 -1.64 6.90 1.42
CA ILE A 63 -1.62 6.22 2.72
C ILE A 63 -0.41 5.28 2.74
N ASN A 64 0.49 5.45 3.70
CA ASN A 64 1.55 4.47 3.96
C ASN A 64 0.94 3.28 4.71
N TYR A 65 0.43 2.32 3.92
CA TYR A 65 -0.34 1.19 4.46
C TYR A 65 0.56 0.19 5.20
N GLU A 66 1.78 -0.02 4.73
CA GLU A 66 2.74 -0.86 5.44
C GLU A 66 3.07 -0.28 6.82
N ALA A 67 3.41 1.00 6.92
CA ALA A 67 3.69 1.65 8.18
C ALA A 67 2.49 1.61 9.14
N TYR A 68 1.26 1.80 8.62
CA TYR A 68 0.05 1.64 9.41
C TYR A 68 -0.06 0.24 10.02
N LEU A 69 0.10 -0.82 9.22
CA LEU A 69 -0.03 -2.19 9.72
C LEU A 69 1.10 -2.57 10.70
N ILE A 70 2.33 -2.10 10.47
CA ILE A 70 3.45 -2.24 11.43
C ILE A 70 3.13 -1.55 12.75
N GLY A 71 2.43 -0.42 12.70
CA GLY A 71 1.97 0.33 13.87
C GLY A 71 0.98 -0.43 14.75
N LEU A 72 0.24 -1.41 14.21
CA LEU A 72 -0.70 -2.26 14.96
C LEU A 72 0.05 -3.30 15.82
N LYS A 73 0.85 -2.81 16.77
CA LYS A 73 1.74 -3.60 17.62
C LYS A 73 1.03 -4.70 18.38
N GLY A 74 1.71 -5.86 18.51
CA GLY A 74 1.17 -7.03 19.20
C GLY A 74 0.02 -7.73 18.47
N THR A 75 -0.25 -7.39 17.22
CA THR A 75 -1.29 -8.01 16.41
C THR A 75 -0.71 -8.84 15.26
N LYS A 76 -1.56 -9.69 14.66
CA LYS A 76 -1.22 -10.43 13.44
C LYS A 76 -0.86 -9.53 12.24
N PHE A 77 -1.12 -8.22 12.33
CA PHE A 77 -0.82 -7.25 11.28
C PHE A 77 0.60 -6.67 11.40
N GLU A 78 1.18 -6.66 12.60
CA GLU A 78 2.56 -6.20 12.80
C GLU A 78 3.56 -7.06 12.05
N THR A 79 3.38 -8.38 12.13
CA THR A 79 4.27 -9.36 11.52
C THR A 79 3.51 -10.39 10.72
N GLY A 80 4.14 -10.95 9.69
CA GLY A 80 3.65 -12.15 8.99
C GLY A 80 2.59 -11.95 7.91
N ARG A 81 1.94 -10.79 7.79
CA ARG A 81 1.04 -10.53 6.68
C ARG A 81 1.77 -9.86 5.51
N LYS A 82 1.53 -10.40 4.34
CA LYS A 82 1.93 -9.76 3.08
C LYS A 82 1.01 -8.56 2.85
N ARG A 83 1.58 -7.40 2.54
CA ARG A 83 0.88 -6.12 2.41
C ARG A 83 1.57 -5.25 1.39
N CYS A 84 0.83 -4.41 0.70
CA CYS A 84 1.40 -3.39 -0.17
C CYS A 84 1.99 -2.22 0.65
N ASP A 85 2.85 -1.44 0.02
CA ASP A 85 3.47 -0.29 0.66
C ASP A 85 2.49 0.86 0.80
N PHE A 86 1.77 1.19 -0.27
CA PHE A 86 0.89 2.36 -0.32
C PHE A 86 -0.50 2.05 -0.85
N ILE A 87 -1.46 2.86 -0.39
CA ILE A 87 -2.79 2.98 -0.96
C ILE A 87 -2.95 4.43 -1.40
N LEU A 88 -3.28 4.64 -2.68
CA LEU A 88 -3.55 5.96 -3.25
C LEU A 88 -5.01 6.04 -3.66
N HIS A 89 -5.65 7.15 -3.39
CA HIS A 89 -6.97 7.44 -3.95
C HIS A 89 -7.20 8.93 -4.06
N GLU A 90 -8.00 9.32 -5.02
CA GLU A 90 -8.47 10.68 -5.21
C GLU A 90 -9.51 11.05 -4.14
N THR A 91 -9.49 12.27 -3.62
CA THR A 91 -10.42 12.71 -2.57
C THR A 91 -11.69 13.35 -3.11
N GLY A 92 -11.70 13.78 -4.37
CA GLY A 92 -12.76 14.62 -4.95
C GLY A 92 -14.01 13.89 -5.50
N GLY A 93 -13.98 12.56 -5.63
CA GLY A 93 -15.17 11.77 -6.00
C GLY A 93 -15.77 12.07 -7.37
N SER A 94 -14.98 12.41 -8.38
CA SER A 94 -15.43 12.50 -9.77
C SER A 94 -15.65 11.12 -10.40
N CYS A 95 -16.31 11.05 -11.57
CA CYS A 95 -16.50 9.79 -12.29
C CYS A 95 -15.18 9.18 -12.81
N ASP A 96 -14.09 9.95 -12.79
CA ASP A 96 -12.75 9.53 -13.20
C ASP A 96 -11.83 9.26 -11.99
N SER A 97 -12.40 9.16 -10.79
CA SER A 97 -11.65 8.87 -9.57
C SER A 97 -10.98 7.49 -9.61
N PHE A 98 -9.83 7.39 -8.97
CA PHE A 98 -9.05 6.15 -8.91
C PHE A 98 -8.79 5.67 -7.48
N TYR A 99 -8.51 4.39 -7.37
CA TYR A 99 -8.04 3.72 -6.18
C TYR A 99 -6.92 2.74 -6.56
N ILE A 100 -5.72 2.97 -6.07
CA ILE A 100 -4.53 2.21 -6.45
C ILE A 100 -3.93 1.56 -5.21
N LEU A 101 -3.64 0.26 -5.27
CA LEU A 101 -2.74 -0.42 -4.37
C LEU A 101 -1.37 -0.45 -5.02
N ASN A 102 -0.35 0.06 -4.32
CA ASN A 102 1.00 0.15 -4.82
C ASN A 102 1.97 -0.67 -3.97
N GLU A 103 2.75 -1.50 -4.63
CA GLU A 103 3.85 -2.28 -4.06
C GLU A 103 5.14 -1.91 -4.78
N GLN A 104 6.10 -1.40 -4.04
CA GLN A 104 7.40 -1.00 -4.57
C GLN A 104 8.39 -2.14 -4.45
N THR A 105 8.89 -2.63 -5.59
CA THR A 105 9.97 -3.60 -5.59
C THR A 105 11.29 -2.92 -5.92
N SER A 106 12.18 -2.76 -4.96
CA SER A 106 13.50 -2.21 -5.24
C SER A 106 14.32 -3.17 -6.11
N THR A 107 14.66 -2.76 -7.33
CA THR A 107 15.69 -3.42 -8.13
C THR A 107 16.75 -2.43 -8.51
N LYS A 108 17.91 -2.56 -7.94
CA LYS A 108 19.04 -1.72 -8.34
C LYS A 108 19.68 -2.15 -9.68
N LYS A 109 19.35 -3.30 -10.25
CA LYS A 109 19.98 -3.84 -11.49
C LYS A 109 19.07 -4.88 -12.15
N ASN A 110 18.79 -4.70 -13.45
CA ASN A 110 18.18 -5.61 -14.41
C ASN A 110 16.79 -6.19 -14.09
N ILE A 111 15.85 -5.92 -14.98
CA ILE A 111 14.48 -6.48 -15.02
C ILE A 111 14.49 -8.02 -14.94
N GLU A 112 15.50 -8.68 -15.54
CA GLU A 112 15.71 -10.13 -15.48
C GLU A 112 15.81 -10.70 -14.06
N ASN A 113 16.22 -9.91 -13.08
CA ASN A 113 16.31 -10.35 -11.69
C ASN A 113 14.97 -10.34 -10.96
N LEU A 114 13.93 -9.72 -11.53
CA LEU A 114 12.59 -9.65 -10.91
C LEU A 114 11.87 -10.99 -10.93
N SER A 115 12.11 -11.81 -11.94
CA SER A 115 11.50 -13.14 -12.09
C SER A 115 12.35 -14.29 -11.51
N LYS A 116 13.54 -14.00 -10.98
CA LYS A 116 14.34 -15.04 -10.33
C LYS A 116 13.69 -15.53 -9.04
N PRO A 117 13.59 -16.86 -8.83
CA PRO A 117 13.03 -17.43 -7.62
C PRO A 117 13.64 -16.82 -6.35
N ILE A 118 12.80 -16.51 -5.38
CA ILE A 118 13.23 -16.08 -4.04
C ILE A 118 13.29 -17.30 -3.14
N LEU A 119 14.41 -17.47 -2.45
CA LEU A 119 14.68 -18.58 -1.55
C LEU A 119 14.60 -18.11 -0.09
N ASP A 120 14.23 -19.01 0.81
CA ASP A 120 14.38 -18.82 2.26
C ASP A 120 15.82 -19.06 2.73
N LYS A 121 16.05 -19.01 4.05
CA LYS A 121 17.36 -19.25 4.66
C LYS A 121 17.88 -20.68 4.43
N ASP A 122 16.96 -21.63 4.24
CA ASP A 122 17.26 -23.06 4.03
C ASP A 122 17.31 -23.41 2.54
N LYS A 123 17.32 -22.40 1.66
CA LYS A 123 17.35 -22.50 0.19
C LYS A 123 16.12 -23.14 -0.44
N ASN A 124 15.00 -23.21 0.27
CA ASN A 124 13.73 -23.61 -0.33
C ASN A 124 13.13 -22.46 -1.12
N VAL A 125 12.52 -22.76 -2.26
CA VAL A 125 11.86 -21.75 -3.10
C VAL A 125 10.56 -21.31 -2.41
N ILE A 126 10.47 -20.01 -2.06
CA ILE A 126 9.29 -19.41 -1.45
C ILE A 126 8.47 -18.59 -2.43
N TYR A 127 9.08 -18.06 -3.47
CA TYR A 127 8.43 -17.37 -4.58
C TYR A 127 9.08 -17.79 -5.90
N PRO A 128 8.51 -18.78 -6.61
CA PRO A 128 9.03 -19.24 -7.89
C PRO A 128 9.10 -18.15 -8.96
N GLY A 129 8.09 -17.27 -9.04
CA GLY A 129 8.04 -16.13 -9.93
C GLY A 129 8.80 -14.89 -9.43
N GLY A 130 9.60 -15.04 -8.37
CA GLY A 130 10.48 -14.00 -7.89
C GLY A 130 9.77 -12.82 -7.23
N LYS A 131 10.27 -11.62 -7.49
CA LYS A 131 9.71 -10.39 -6.91
C LYS A 131 8.34 -10.02 -7.48
N TYR A 132 8.06 -10.38 -8.73
CA TYR A 132 6.73 -10.16 -9.32
C TYR A 132 5.66 -10.96 -8.58
N GLU A 133 5.88 -12.26 -8.39
CA GLU A 133 4.95 -13.09 -7.66
C GLU A 133 4.78 -12.62 -6.20
N LYS A 134 5.91 -12.24 -5.57
CA LYS A 134 5.85 -11.66 -4.23
C LYS A 134 4.96 -10.41 -4.18
N ALA A 135 5.15 -9.47 -5.13
CA ALA A 135 4.36 -8.24 -5.20
C ALA A 135 2.88 -8.53 -5.45
N GLU A 136 2.57 -9.42 -6.41
CA GLU A 136 1.21 -9.84 -6.69
C GLU A 136 0.51 -10.39 -5.44
N ILE A 137 1.17 -11.27 -4.70
CA ILE A 137 0.63 -11.83 -3.46
C ILE A 137 0.42 -10.74 -2.41
N GLN A 138 1.32 -9.76 -2.29
CA GLN A 138 1.17 -8.64 -1.36
C GLN A 138 -0.05 -7.77 -1.70
N LEU A 139 -0.24 -7.46 -2.98
CA LEU A 139 -1.40 -6.71 -3.47
C LEU A 139 -2.71 -7.47 -3.23
N LEU A 140 -2.76 -8.76 -3.58
CA LEU A 140 -3.94 -9.60 -3.37
C LEU A 140 -4.30 -9.76 -1.89
N GLU A 141 -3.33 -9.99 -1.01
CA GLU A 141 -3.57 -10.08 0.42
C GLU A 141 -4.03 -8.76 1.03
N THR A 142 -3.48 -7.63 0.55
CA THR A 142 -3.98 -6.30 0.92
C THR A 142 -5.43 -6.15 0.52
N LEU A 143 -5.75 -6.42 -0.75
CA LEU A 143 -7.12 -6.31 -1.27
C LEU A 143 -8.11 -7.19 -0.49
N ARG A 144 -7.75 -8.44 -0.21
CA ARG A 144 -8.55 -9.36 0.60
C ARG A 144 -8.77 -8.82 2.01
N THR A 145 -7.72 -8.27 2.62
CA THR A 145 -7.77 -7.75 3.99
C THR A 145 -8.71 -6.54 4.09
N ILE A 146 -8.59 -5.58 3.18
CA ILE A 146 -9.41 -4.36 3.22
C ILE A 146 -10.86 -4.62 2.77
N ARG A 147 -11.08 -5.47 1.75
CA ARG A 147 -12.42 -5.83 1.28
C ARG A 147 -13.21 -6.73 2.25
N ALA A 148 -12.55 -7.42 3.16
CA ALA A 148 -13.23 -8.14 4.22
C ALA A 148 -13.98 -7.21 5.20
N VAL A 149 -13.61 -5.92 5.24
CA VAL A 149 -14.28 -4.90 6.04
C VAL A 149 -15.40 -4.27 5.21
N PRO A 150 -16.69 -4.45 5.56
CA PRO A 150 -17.81 -4.06 4.69
C PRO A 150 -17.83 -2.57 4.33
N SER A 151 -17.55 -1.69 5.29
CA SER A 151 -17.50 -0.25 5.08
C SER A 151 -16.35 0.19 4.15
N ILE A 152 -15.19 -0.47 4.24
CA ILE A 152 -14.06 -0.23 3.34
C ILE A 152 -14.37 -0.76 1.95
N SER A 153 -14.96 -1.96 1.85
CA SER A 153 -15.38 -2.52 0.57
C SER A 153 -16.39 -1.61 -0.14
N ALA A 154 -17.37 -1.09 0.60
CA ALA A 154 -18.34 -0.13 0.06
C ALA A 154 -17.69 1.19 -0.38
N PHE A 155 -16.65 1.64 0.32
CA PHE A 155 -15.88 2.81 -0.10
C PHE A 155 -15.13 2.56 -1.41
N ILE A 156 -14.40 1.45 -1.52
CA ILE A 156 -13.62 1.10 -2.72
C ILE A 156 -14.53 0.93 -3.94
N ASN A 157 -15.72 0.37 -3.78
CA ASN A 157 -16.66 0.15 -4.89
C ASN A 157 -17.26 1.44 -5.48
N ARG A 158 -16.87 2.62 -5.00
CA ARG A 158 -17.24 3.92 -5.59
C ARG A 158 -16.27 4.36 -6.69
N TYR A 159 -15.12 3.74 -6.76
CA TYR A 159 -14.07 3.96 -7.74
C TYR A 159 -14.05 2.80 -8.76
#